data_577ba75ff658a56fdf9e629976a71764
#
_entry.id   577ba75ff658a56fdf9e629976a71764
#
_cell.length_a   1.000
_cell.length_b   1.000
_cell.length_c   1.000
_cell.angle_alpha   90.00
_cell.angle_beta   90.00
_cell.angle_gamma   90.00
#
_symmetry.space_group_name_H-M   'P 1'
#
loop_
_entity.id
_entity.type
_entity.pdbx_description
1 polymer ?
#
loop_
_entity_poly.entity_id
_entity_poly.type
_entity_poly.pdbx_seq_one_letter_code
_entity_poly.pdbx_strand_id
1 'polypeptide(L)'
;IALMHDQVGALHEAGVDAAFLNSTLSFDEAQDVELRLQTGDITLLYAAPERLNTPRFLGLLDSLYQGGHLSLFAIDEAHCVSQWGHDFRPEYRALTVLHERYAGVPRIALTATADDLTRADIIERLQLEDARLFISSFDRPNIRYRIEEKKDVTTQLLRFIEREHAGEAGVVYCQSRKRVEELAATLQDAGINALPYHAGLDTKVRQNHQDRFLREEGIVMVATIAFGMGI
;
A
#
# COMPACT_ATOMS: atom_id res chain seq x y z
N ILE A 1 -4.28 3.55 3.54
CA ILE A 1 -5.73 3.47 3.84
C ILE A 1 -6.45 2.79 2.67
N ALA A 2 -6.33 3.31 1.43
CA ALA A 2 -6.97 2.71 0.26
C ALA A 2 -6.59 1.22 0.08
N LEU A 3 -5.29 0.92 0.15
CA LEU A 3 -4.78 -0.45 0.06
C LEU A 3 -5.43 -1.40 1.08
N MET A 4 -5.57 -0.98 2.34
CA MET A 4 -6.21 -1.81 3.37
C MET A 4 -7.65 -2.14 3.00
N HIS A 5 -8.37 -1.20 2.42
CA HIS A 5 -9.76 -1.38 2.01
C HIS A 5 -9.87 -2.42 0.89
N ASP A 6 -9.01 -2.28 -0.13
CA ASP A 6 -9.00 -3.18 -1.28
C ASP A 6 -8.58 -4.61 -0.87
N GLN A 7 -7.54 -4.73 -0.03
CA GLN A 7 -7.08 -6.03 0.47
C GLN A 7 -8.13 -6.73 1.33
N VAL A 8 -8.82 -6.00 2.22
CA VAL A 8 -9.91 -6.55 3.03
C VAL A 8 -11.07 -6.98 2.14
N GLY A 9 -11.42 -6.18 1.12
CA GLY A 9 -12.46 -6.55 0.15
C GLY A 9 -12.14 -7.85 -0.59
N ALA A 10 -10.93 -7.98 -1.12
CA ALA A 10 -10.46 -9.19 -1.80
C ALA A 10 -10.45 -10.43 -0.87
N LEU A 11 -10.08 -10.24 0.40
CA LEU A 11 -10.11 -11.31 1.40
C LEU A 11 -11.54 -11.78 1.70
N HIS A 12 -12.50 -10.86 1.81
CA HIS A 12 -13.92 -11.20 1.99
C HIS A 12 -14.47 -11.99 0.79
N GLU A 13 -14.10 -11.59 -0.45
CA GLU A 13 -14.48 -12.35 -1.66
C GLU A 13 -13.87 -13.77 -1.64
N ALA A 14 -12.70 -13.94 -1.03
CA ALA A 14 -12.07 -15.24 -0.82
C ALA A 14 -12.62 -16.01 0.40
N GLY A 15 -13.60 -15.47 1.12
CA GLY A 15 -14.20 -16.09 2.29
C GLY A 15 -13.37 -15.99 3.57
N VAL A 16 -12.44 -15.03 3.63
CA VAL A 16 -11.62 -14.76 4.83
C VAL A 16 -12.21 -13.57 5.59
N ASP A 17 -12.49 -13.78 6.88
CA ASP A 17 -12.94 -12.71 7.77
C ASP A 17 -11.77 -11.78 8.13
N ALA A 18 -11.71 -10.67 7.45
CA ALA A 18 -10.68 -9.64 7.61
C ALA A 18 -11.30 -8.30 8.00
N ALA A 19 -10.53 -7.48 8.70
CA ALA A 19 -10.91 -6.10 9.01
C ALA A 19 -9.69 -5.19 9.03
N PHE A 20 -9.93 -3.88 9.11
CA PHE A 20 -8.87 -2.91 9.29
C PHE A 20 -9.19 -1.94 10.44
N LEU A 21 -8.14 -1.44 11.10
CA LEU A 21 -8.20 -0.35 12.07
C LEU A 21 -7.28 0.78 11.61
N ASN A 22 -7.86 1.85 11.11
CA ASN A 22 -7.15 3.05 10.67
C ASN A 22 -7.86 4.32 11.16
N SER A 23 -7.41 5.49 10.72
CA SER A 23 -7.92 6.80 11.14
C SER A 23 -9.23 7.21 10.46
N THR A 24 -9.74 6.43 9.50
CA THR A 24 -10.99 6.76 8.79
C THR A 24 -12.23 6.19 9.49
N LEU A 25 -12.05 5.21 10.37
CA LEU A 25 -13.16 4.63 11.13
C LEU A 25 -13.65 5.60 12.20
N SER A 26 -14.95 5.67 12.36
CA SER A 26 -15.60 6.27 13.52
C SER A 26 -15.27 5.48 14.80
N PHE A 27 -15.58 6.07 15.94
CA PHE A 27 -15.37 5.41 17.23
C PHE A 27 -16.17 4.10 17.34
N ASP A 28 -17.44 4.12 16.89
CA ASP A 28 -18.35 2.97 16.98
C ASP A 28 -17.90 1.84 16.04
N GLU A 29 -17.49 2.16 14.81
CA GLU A 29 -16.93 1.17 13.88
C GLU A 29 -15.65 0.54 14.40
N ALA A 30 -14.74 1.32 14.97
CA ALA A 30 -13.53 0.79 15.57
C ALA A 30 -13.83 -0.11 16.77
N GLN A 31 -14.84 0.23 17.58
CA GLN A 31 -15.27 -0.58 18.71
C GLN A 31 -15.89 -1.92 18.25
N ASP A 32 -16.69 -1.92 17.19
CA ASP A 32 -17.24 -3.14 16.60
C ASP A 32 -16.12 -4.08 16.12
N VAL A 33 -15.14 -3.57 15.40
CA VAL A 33 -13.99 -4.37 14.97
C VAL A 33 -13.24 -4.95 16.17
N GLU A 34 -12.99 -4.17 17.22
CA GLU A 34 -12.30 -4.66 18.43
C GLU A 34 -13.10 -5.76 19.15
N LEU A 35 -14.43 -5.63 19.22
CA LEU A 35 -15.31 -6.65 19.81
C LEU A 35 -15.26 -7.95 19.00
N ARG A 36 -15.38 -7.86 17.68
CA ARG A 36 -15.33 -9.01 16.78
C ARG A 36 -13.97 -9.71 16.78
N LEU A 37 -12.88 -8.97 17.01
CA LEU A 37 -11.58 -9.58 17.26
C LEU A 37 -11.54 -10.41 18.55
N GLN A 38 -12.13 -9.89 19.62
CA GLN A 38 -12.17 -10.57 20.92
C GLN A 38 -13.06 -11.81 20.89
N THR A 39 -14.13 -11.81 20.09
CA THR A 39 -15.03 -12.96 19.90
C THR A 39 -14.48 -13.99 18.90
N GLY A 40 -13.40 -13.68 18.19
CA GLY A 40 -12.78 -14.56 17.20
C GLY A 40 -13.47 -14.53 15.82
N ASP A 41 -14.33 -13.54 15.57
CA ASP A 41 -15.02 -13.38 14.29
C ASP A 41 -14.15 -12.74 13.20
N ILE A 42 -12.94 -12.32 13.53
CA ILE A 42 -11.95 -11.75 12.59
C ILE A 42 -10.68 -12.58 12.66
N THR A 43 -10.30 -13.12 11.50
CA THR A 43 -9.06 -13.92 11.35
C THR A 43 -7.84 -13.05 11.06
N LEU A 44 -8.01 -11.96 10.31
CA LEU A 44 -6.93 -11.09 9.87
C LEU A 44 -7.26 -9.62 10.10
N LEU A 45 -6.40 -8.93 10.84
CA LEU A 45 -6.53 -7.50 11.11
C LEU A 45 -5.41 -6.72 10.43
N TYR A 46 -5.79 -5.73 9.62
CA TYR A 46 -4.87 -4.68 9.17
C TYR A 46 -4.90 -3.52 10.15
N ALA A 47 -3.75 -3.17 10.69
CA ALA A 47 -3.62 -2.03 11.59
C ALA A 47 -2.53 -1.08 11.10
N ALA A 48 -2.82 0.22 11.15
CA ALA A 48 -1.80 1.23 10.88
C ALA A 48 -0.77 1.27 12.04
N PRO A 49 0.55 1.44 11.75
CA PRO A 49 1.59 1.38 12.78
C PRO A 49 1.39 2.40 13.91
N GLU A 50 0.75 3.53 13.65
CA GLU A 50 0.42 4.54 14.65
C GLU A 50 -0.49 4.02 15.77
N ARG A 51 -1.26 2.96 15.50
CA ARG A 51 -2.12 2.31 16.52
C ARG A 51 -1.34 1.69 17.66
N LEU A 52 -0.14 1.18 17.40
CA LEU A 52 0.74 0.61 18.44
C LEU A 52 1.18 1.64 19.51
N ASN A 53 1.09 2.93 19.18
CA ASN A 53 1.35 4.00 20.13
C ASN A 53 0.16 4.32 21.04
N THR A 54 -0.97 3.61 20.88
CA THR A 54 -2.18 3.86 21.66
C THR A 54 -2.35 2.79 22.77
N PRO A 55 -2.56 3.20 24.03
CA PRO A 55 -2.78 2.24 25.13
C PRO A 55 -3.98 1.31 24.89
N ARG A 56 -5.01 1.81 24.22
CA ARG A 56 -6.21 1.04 23.87
C ARG A 56 -5.86 -0.15 22.97
N PHE A 57 -5.10 0.09 21.90
CA PHE A 57 -4.73 -0.96 20.95
C PHE A 57 -3.75 -1.96 21.57
N LEU A 58 -2.79 -1.50 22.37
CA LEU A 58 -1.89 -2.38 23.13
C LEU A 58 -2.68 -3.26 24.11
N GLY A 59 -3.67 -2.70 24.80
CA GLY A 59 -4.55 -3.47 25.70
C GLY A 59 -5.36 -4.55 24.96
N LEU A 60 -5.81 -4.26 23.73
CA LEU A 60 -6.46 -5.26 22.87
C LEU A 60 -5.49 -6.39 22.51
N LEU A 61 -4.28 -6.05 22.06
CA LEU A 61 -3.26 -7.05 21.74
C LEU A 61 -2.86 -7.89 22.95
N ASP A 62 -2.76 -7.29 24.14
CA ASP A 62 -2.50 -8.01 25.40
C ASP A 62 -3.59 -9.05 25.70
N SER A 63 -4.86 -8.66 25.53
CA SER A 63 -6.00 -9.56 25.73
C SER A 63 -5.95 -10.73 24.77
N LEU A 64 -5.70 -10.46 23.48
CA LEU A 64 -5.56 -11.49 22.45
C LEU A 64 -4.36 -12.42 22.72
N TYR A 65 -3.24 -11.86 23.14
CA TYR A 65 -2.04 -12.64 23.47
C TYR A 65 -2.27 -13.57 24.66
N GLN A 66 -2.85 -13.05 25.75
CA GLN A 66 -3.17 -13.83 26.94
C GLN A 66 -4.20 -14.94 26.64
N GLY A 67 -5.14 -14.66 25.72
CA GLY A 67 -6.11 -15.64 25.24
C GLY A 67 -5.54 -16.68 24.26
N GLY A 68 -4.28 -16.54 23.82
CA GLY A 68 -3.68 -17.43 22.82
C GLY A 68 -4.22 -17.22 21.40
N HIS A 69 -4.77 -16.04 21.11
CA HIS A 69 -5.40 -15.71 19.81
C HIS A 69 -4.47 -14.95 18.86
N LEU A 70 -3.23 -14.59 19.27
CA LEU A 70 -2.23 -13.99 18.39
C LEU A 70 -1.36 -15.07 17.76
N SER A 71 -1.47 -15.27 16.46
CA SER A 71 -0.74 -16.30 15.72
C SER A 71 0.47 -15.77 14.95
N LEU A 72 0.43 -14.52 14.46
CA LEU A 72 1.47 -13.95 13.62
C LEU A 72 1.36 -12.41 13.59
N PHE A 73 2.49 -11.75 13.59
CA PHE A 73 2.60 -10.35 13.17
C PHE A 73 3.25 -10.27 11.78
N ALA A 74 2.52 -9.73 10.80
CA ALA A 74 3.03 -9.43 9.48
C ALA A 74 3.31 -7.92 9.36
N ILE A 75 4.56 -7.56 9.12
CA ILE A 75 5.03 -6.18 9.01
C ILE A 75 5.30 -5.92 7.53
N ASP A 76 4.33 -5.25 6.89
CA ASP A 76 4.45 -4.83 5.50
C ASP A 76 5.23 -3.53 5.40
N GLU A 77 5.82 -3.27 4.21
CA GLU A 77 6.71 -2.13 3.95
C GLU A 77 7.81 -1.99 5.02
N ALA A 78 8.37 -3.12 5.44
CA ALA A 78 9.34 -3.17 6.53
C ALA A 78 10.58 -2.27 6.32
N HIS A 79 10.87 -1.85 5.07
CA HIS A 79 11.92 -0.88 4.79
C HIS A 79 11.70 0.48 5.48
N CYS A 80 10.44 0.79 5.84
CA CYS A 80 10.11 2.02 6.58
C CYS A 80 10.70 2.05 8.01
N VAL A 81 11.13 0.93 8.57
CA VAL A 81 11.82 0.89 9.87
C VAL A 81 13.25 1.43 9.78
N SER A 82 13.85 1.36 8.59
CA SER A 82 15.24 1.71 8.35
C SER A 82 15.41 3.20 8.03
N GLN A 83 16.40 3.82 8.67
CA GLN A 83 16.82 5.18 8.32
C GLN A 83 17.56 5.27 6.97
N TRP A 84 18.05 4.16 6.49
CA TRP A 84 18.73 4.03 5.18
C TRP A 84 17.73 3.79 4.06
N GLY A 85 16.49 3.41 4.38
CA GLY A 85 15.40 3.25 3.43
C GLY A 85 14.94 4.59 2.86
N HIS A 86 14.41 4.55 1.66
CA HIS A 86 13.93 5.75 0.94
C HIS A 86 12.64 6.36 1.52
N ASP A 87 11.93 5.65 2.41
CA ASP A 87 10.67 6.06 3.04
C ASP A 87 10.66 5.74 4.54
N PHE A 88 11.63 6.32 5.28
CA PHE A 88 11.71 6.15 6.72
C PHE A 88 10.48 6.75 7.42
N ARG A 89 9.84 5.96 8.29
CA ARG A 89 8.68 6.39 9.10
C ARG A 89 8.94 6.15 10.59
N PRO A 90 8.95 7.24 11.39
CA PRO A 90 9.20 7.12 12.83
C PRO A 90 8.27 6.15 13.56
N GLU A 91 7.03 6.03 13.09
CA GLU A 91 6.00 5.16 13.65
C GLU A 91 6.37 3.68 13.57
N TYR A 92 7.16 3.28 12.56
CA TYR A 92 7.65 1.91 12.43
C TYR A 92 8.66 1.52 13.52
N ARG A 93 9.27 2.48 14.21
CA ARG A 93 10.12 2.18 15.38
C ARG A 93 9.34 1.56 16.53
N ALA A 94 8.05 1.89 16.67
CA ALA A 94 7.21 1.31 17.69
C ALA A 94 7.00 -0.20 17.51
N LEU A 95 7.28 -0.75 16.30
CA LEU A 95 7.14 -2.18 16.02
C LEU A 95 8.14 -3.04 16.82
N THR A 96 9.22 -2.47 17.36
CA THR A 96 10.15 -3.19 18.24
C THR A 96 9.46 -3.72 19.51
N VAL A 97 8.42 -3.03 19.99
CA VAL A 97 7.62 -3.44 21.15
C VAL A 97 6.96 -4.82 20.94
N LEU A 98 6.69 -5.20 19.69
CA LEU A 98 6.06 -6.49 19.38
C LEU A 98 6.92 -7.68 19.82
N HIS A 99 8.25 -7.58 19.68
CA HIS A 99 9.16 -8.61 20.17
C HIS A 99 9.20 -8.69 21.68
N GLU A 100 9.33 -7.53 22.32
CA GLU A 100 9.50 -7.45 23.78
C GLU A 100 8.24 -7.88 24.52
N ARG A 101 7.06 -7.47 24.02
CA ARG A 101 5.80 -7.66 24.74
C ARG A 101 5.10 -8.97 24.39
N TYR A 102 5.29 -9.48 23.17
CA TYR A 102 4.61 -10.68 22.66
C TYR A 102 5.63 -11.74 22.26
N ALA A 103 6.51 -12.08 23.19
CA ALA A 103 7.51 -13.13 23.00
C ALA A 103 6.84 -14.46 22.61
N GLY A 104 7.37 -15.13 21.59
CA GLY A 104 6.83 -16.39 21.07
C GLY A 104 5.77 -16.23 19.97
N VAL A 105 5.23 -15.03 19.72
CA VAL A 105 4.42 -14.80 18.53
C VAL A 105 5.34 -14.60 17.31
N PRO A 106 5.23 -15.44 16.27
CA PRO A 106 6.04 -15.31 15.08
C PRO A 106 5.88 -13.95 14.40
N ARG A 107 6.94 -13.49 13.73
CA ARG A 107 6.93 -12.25 12.95
C ARG A 107 7.43 -12.51 11.55
N ILE A 108 6.82 -11.86 10.58
CA ILE A 108 7.28 -11.80 9.20
C ILE A 108 7.43 -10.35 8.78
N ALA A 109 8.56 -9.99 8.19
CA ALA A 109 8.80 -8.69 7.59
C ALA A 109 8.80 -8.82 6.07
N LEU A 110 8.04 -7.98 5.41
CA LEU A 110 7.81 -7.97 3.97
C LEU A 110 8.21 -6.61 3.40
N THR A 111 8.95 -6.63 2.30
CA THR A 111 9.26 -5.40 1.56
C THR A 111 9.59 -5.73 0.11
N ALA A 112 9.20 -4.85 -0.80
CA ALA A 112 9.56 -4.93 -2.21
C ALA A 112 10.92 -4.25 -2.50
N THR A 113 11.42 -3.40 -1.59
CA THR A 113 12.55 -2.50 -1.85
C THR A 113 13.51 -2.47 -0.66
N ALA A 114 14.43 -3.41 -0.58
CA ALA A 114 15.47 -3.41 0.43
C ALA A 114 16.82 -3.83 -0.17
N ASP A 115 17.77 -2.91 -0.21
CA ASP A 115 19.17 -3.23 -0.45
C ASP A 115 19.81 -3.93 0.76
N ASP A 116 21.07 -4.30 0.65
CA ASP A 116 21.75 -5.07 1.69
C ASP A 116 21.83 -4.31 3.03
N LEU A 117 22.03 -2.98 2.99
CA LEU A 117 22.10 -2.14 4.19
C LEU A 117 20.71 -2.02 4.86
N THR A 118 19.70 -1.72 4.07
CA THR A 118 18.30 -1.65 4.56
C THR A 118 17.85 -2.98 5.14
N ARG A 119 18.20 -4.09 4.49
CA ARG A 119 17.85 -5.43 4.98
C ARG A 119 18.52 -5.76 6.31
N ALA A 120 19.81 -5.44 6.46
CA ALA A 120 20.52 -5.63 7.73
C ALA A 120 19.87 -4.81 8.87
N ASP A 121 19.51 -3.55 8.59
CA ASP A 121 18.83 -2.69 9.57
C ASP A 121 17.41 -3.19 9.93
N ILE A 122 16.66 -3.74 8.96
CA ILE A 122 15.36 -4.38 9.22
C ILE A 122 15.53 -5.58 10.16
N ILE A 123 16.49 -6.45 9.89
CA ILE A 123 16.75 -7.65 10.70
C ILE A 123 17.09 -7.26 12.13
N GLU A 124 18.01 -6.31 12.31
CA GLU A 124 18.44 -5.84 13.61
C GLU A 124 17.28 -5.18 14.39
N ARG A 125 16.59 -4.22 13.78
CA ARG A 125 15.53 -3.45 14.45
C ARG A 125 14.29 -4.26 14.79
N LEU A 126 13.94 -5.23 13.95
CA LEU A 126 12.80 -6.10 14.21
C LEU A 126 13.20 -7.40 14.91
N GLN A 127 14.49 -7.55 15.29
CA GLN A 127 15.04 -8.72 15.99
C GLN A 127 14.68 -10.02 15.26
N LEU A 128 15.08 -10.09 13.99
CA LEU A 128 14.82 -11.20 13.07
C LEU A 128 16.11 -11.95 12.68
N GLU A 129 17.12 -11.97 13.54
CA GLU A 129 18.43 -12.57 13.28
C GLU A 129 18.32 -14.05 12.92
N ASP A 130 17.40 -14.76 13.57
CA ASP A 130 17.15 -16.18 13.35
C ASP A 130 16.10 -16.45 12.28
N ALA A 131 15.58 -15.40 11.62
CA ALA A 131 14.54 -15.55 10.61
C ALA A 131 15.11 -16.11 9.30
N ARG A 132 14.29 -16.93 8.63
CA ARG A 132 14.62 -17.37 7.27
C ARG A 132 14.43 -16.22 6.27
N LEU A 133 15.48 -15.94 5.49
CA LEU A 133 15.44 -14.93 4.45
C LEU A 133 14.98 -15.53 3.11
N PHE A 134 14.02 -14.86 2.49
CA PHE A 134 13.55 -15.15 1.14
C PHE A 134 13.81 -13.91 0.29
N ILE A 135 14.77 -14.01 -0.63
CA ILE A 135 15.16 -12.90 -1.49
C ILE A 135 14.87 -13.30 -2.93
N SER A 136 14.03 -12.52 -3.60
CA SER A 136 13.76 -12.65 -5.02
C SER A 136 14.53 -11.58 -5.81
N SER A 137 14.82 -11.85 -7.06
CA SER A 137 15.41 -10.85 -7.96
C SER A 137 14.44 -9.69 -8.19
N PHE A 138 14.98 -8.48 -8.30
CA PHE A 138 14.24 -7.30 -8.78
C PHE A 138 13.99 -7.34 -10.29
N ASP A 139 14.71 -8.21 -10.99
CA ASP A 139 14.53 -8.36 -12.44
C ASP A 139 13.14 -8.94 -12.77
N ARG A 140 12.43 -8.22 -13.60
CA ARG A 140 11.08 -8.55 -14.07
C ARG A 140 11.15 -8.73 -15.58
N PRO A 141 11.48 -9.92 -16.10
CA PRO A 141 11.72 -10.12 -17.54
C PRO A 141 10.49 -9.82 -18.42
N ASN A 142 9.30 -9.75 -17.81
CA ASN A 142 8.06 -9.32 -18.48
C ASN A 142 7.92 -7.79 -18.56
N ILE A 143 8.80 -7.00 -17.96
CA ILE A 143 8.77 -5.53 -17.98
C ILE A 143 9.89 -5.03 -18.89
N ARG A 144 9.53 -4.25 -19.90
CA ARG A 144 10.46 -3.57 -20.80
C ARG A 144 10.66 -2.12 -20.35
N TYR A 145 11.88 -1.79 -19.94
CA TYR A 145 12.26 -0.41 -19.64
C TYR A 145 12.71 0.31 -20.91
N ARG A 146 12.22 1.53 -21.10
CA ARG A 146 12.63 2.42 -22.19
C ARG A 146 12.84 3.83 -21.65
N ILE A 147 14.00 4.41 -21.95
CA ILE A 147 14.36 5.77 -21.54
C ILE A 147 14.57 6.58 -22.80
N GLU A 148 13.88 7.71 -22.92
CA GLU A 148 13.97 8.61 -24.06
C GLU A 148 14.38 10.02 -23.61
N GLU A 149 15.12 10.71 -24.47
CA GLU A 149 15.45 12.11 -24.25
C GLU A 149 14.19 12.97 -24.24
N LYS A 150 14.04 13.77 -23.21
CA LYS A 150 12.90 14.65 -23.06
C LYS A 150 12.96 15.83 -24.02
N LYS A 151 12.05 15.88 -25.02
CA LYS A 151 11.87 16.98 -25.96
C LYS A 151 10.49 17.61 -25.81
N ASP A 152 9.54 17.23 -26.63
CA ASP A 152 8.12 17.55 -26.44
C ASP A 152 7.41 16.36 -25.83
N VAL A 153 7.31 16.40 -24.49
CA VAL A 153 6.78 15.27 -23.68
C VAL A 153 5.36 14.90 -24.07
N THR A 154 4.51 15.90 -24.37
CA THR A 154 3.11 15.66 -24.68
C THR A 154 2.99 14.94 -26.01
N THR A 155 3.68 15.42 -27.04
CA THR A 155 3.70 14.78 -28.35
C THR A 155 4.37 13.40 -28.31
N GLN A 156 5.46 13.24 -27.53
CA GLN A 156 6.10 11.93 -27.34
C GLN A 156 5.14 10.93 -26.69
N LEU A 157 4.43 11.33 -25.63
CA LEU A 157 3.46 10.48 -24.94
C LEU A 157 2.29 10.10 -25.84
N LEU A 158 1.69 11.07 -26.55
CA LEU A 158 0.59 10.79 -27.46
C LEU A 158 0.99 9.76 -28.53
N ARG A 159 2.14 9.96 -29.18
CA ARG A 159 2.67 9.00 -30.16
C ARG A 159 2.92 7.61 -29.57
N PHE A 160 3.41 7.55 -28.33
CA PHE A 160 3.65 6.29 -27.65
C PHE A 160 2.33 5.55 -27.41
N ILE A 161 1.32 6.23 -26.86
CA ILE A 161 0.00 5.62 -26.61
C ILE A 161 -0.64 5.21 -27.96
N GLU A 162 -0.74 6.11 -28.92
CA GLU A 162 -1.46 5.86 -30.17
C GLU A 162 -0.83 4.74 -31.02
N ARG A 163 0.50 4.65 -31.05
CA ARG A 163 1.20 3.71 -31.94
C ARG A 163 1.46 2.35 -31.33
N GLU A 164 1.67 2.31 -30.03
CA GLU A 164 2.17 1.11 -29.37
C GLU A 164 1.17 0.52 -28.35
N HIS A 165 0.25 1.36 -27.82
CA HIS A 165 -0.63 0.99 -26.73
C HIS A 165 -2.07 1.51 -26.89
N ALA A 166 -2.54 1.64 -28.14
CA ALA A 166 -3.90 2.11 -28.43
C ALA A 166 -4.95 1.20 -27.79
N GLY A 167 -5.80 1.77 -26.95
CA GLY A 167 -6.85 1.02 -26.24
C GLY A 167 -6.38 0.19 -25.05
N GLU A 168 -5.10 0.21 -24.73
CA GLU A 168 -4.58 -0.45 -23.52
C GLU A 168 -4.71 0.44 -22.28
N ALA A 169 -4.86 -0.19 -21.11
CA ALA A 169 -4.80 0.52 -19.85
C ALA A 169 -3.36 0.93 -19.54
N GLY A 170 -3.19 2.11 -18.93
CA GLY A 170 -1.87 2.63 -18.59
C GLY A 170 -1.89 3.62 -17.45
N VAL A 171 -0.70 3.87 -16.86
CA VAL A 171 -0.52 4.90 -15.83
C VAL A 171 0.56 5.89 -16.27
N VAL A 172 0.25 7.18 -16.21
CA VAL A 172 1.17 8.27 -16.52
C VAL A 172 1.46 9.06 -15.24
N TYR A 173 2.69 9.02 -14.76
CA TYR A 173 3.07 9.76 -13.57
C TYR A 173 3.53 11.20 -13.87
N CYS A 174 2.97 12.14 -13.12
CA CYS A 174 3.33 13.55 -13.16
C CYS A 174 3.85 14.04 -11.81
N GLN A 175 4.73 15.03 -11.82
CA GLN A 175 5.34 15.59 -10.61
C GLN A 175 4.41 16.52 -9.81
N SER A 176 3.34 17.05 -10.41
CA SER A 176 2.45 17.99 -9.74
C SER A 176 0.98 17.75 -10.11
N ARG A 177 0.08 18.10 -9.18
CA ARG A 177 -1.37 18.03 -9.36
C ARG A 177 -1.84 18.79 -10.59
N LYS A 178 -1.35 20.02 -10.76
CA LYS A 178 -1.66 20.86 -11.93
C LYS A 178 -1.29 20.16 -13.24
N ARG A 179 -0.11 19.54 -13.30
CA ARG A 179 0.32 18.82 -14.51
C ARG A 179 -0.52 17.56 -14.76
N VAL A 180 -1.01 16.90 -13.72
CA VAL A 180 -1.96 15.78 -13.85
C VAL A 180 -3.24 16.23 -14.54
N GLU A 181 -3.85 17.33 -14.09
CA GLU A 181 -5.09 17.84 -14.66
C GLU A 181 -4.93 18.30 -16.10
N GLU A 182 -3.88 19.10 -16.39
CA GLU A 182 -3.58 19.59 -17.73
C GLU A 182 -3.32 18.45 -18.72
N LEU A 183 -2.56 17.44 -18.30
CA LEU A 183 -2.22 16.32 -19.18
C LEU A 183 -3.41 15.39 -19.40
N ALA A 184 -4.21 15.12 -18.36
CA ALA A 184 -5.42 14.34 -18.50
C ALA A 184 -6.39 14.99 -19.50
N ALA A 185 -6.61 16.31 -19.41
CA ALA A 185 -7.42 17.05 -20.36
C ALA A 185 -6.85 16.95 -21.79
N THR A 186 -5.54 17.12 -21.96
CA THR A 186 -4.90 17.00 -23.29
C THR A 186 -5.07 15.60 -23.90
N LEU A 187 -4.96 14.54 -23.10
CA LEU A 187 -5.19 13.18 -23.56
C LEU A 187 -6.66 12.94 -23.93
N GLN A 188 -7.60 13.50 -23.15
CA GLN A 188 -9.04 13.46 -23.45
C GLN A 188 -9.37 14.18 -24.77
N ASP A 189 -8.80 15.35 -25.00
CA ASP A 189 -8.96 16.12 -26.25
C ASP A 189 -8.42 15.34 -27.47
N ALA A 190 -7.44 14.48 -27.27
CA ALA A 190 -6.91 13.56 -28.26
C ALA A 190 -7.72 12.25 -28.39
N GLY A 191 -8.85 12.11 -27.70
CA GLY A 191 -9.72 10.93 -27.75
C GLY A 191 -9.27 9.74 -26.90
N ILE A 192 -8.29 9.93 -26.01
CA ILE A 192 -7.84 8.90 -25.09
C ILE A 192 -8.70 8.96 -23.82
N ASN A 193 -9.19 7.81 -23.33
CA ASN A 193 -9.96 7.73 -22.09
C ASN A 193 -9.04 7.92 -20.87
N ALA A 194 -8.70 9.18 -20.57
CA ALA A 194 -7.77 9.54 -19.50
C ALA A 194 -8.50 10.07 -18.27
N LEU A 195 -8.04 9.69 -17.07
CA LEU A 195 -8.59 10.14 -15.79
C LEU A 195 -7.50 10.72 -14.91
N PRO A 196 -7.70 11.93 -14.31
CA PRO A 196 -6.76 12.47 -13.34
C PRO A 196 -6.87 11.79 -11.98
N TYR A 197 -5.73 11.62 -11.29
CA TYR A 197 -5.69 11.06 -9.94
C TYR A 197 -4.62 11.73 -9.07
N HIS A 198 -5.05 12.44 -8.03
CA HIS A 198 -4.15 13.06 -7.06
C HIS A 198 -4.89 13.41 -5.75
N ALA A 199 -4.14 13.64 -4.68
CA ALA A 199 -4.68 13.89 -3.34
C ALA A 199 -5.51 15.19 -3.21
N GLY A 200 -5.48 16.08 -4.19
CA GLY A 200 -6.27 17.32 -4.22
C GLY A 200 -7.68 17.14 -4.79
N LEU A 201 -7.98 16.00 -5.41
CA LEU A 201 -9.34 15.69 -5.86
C LEU A 201 -10.26 15.36 -4.67
N ASP A 202 -11.56 15.65 -4.85
CA ASP A 202 -12.60 15.17 -3.93
C ASP A 202 -12.49 13.65 -3.74
N THR A 203 -12.73 13.19 -2.52
CA THR A 203 -12.56 11.77 -2.17
C THR A 203 -13.45 10.86 -3.01
N LYS A 204 -14.69 11.28 -3.29
CA LYS A 204 -15.63 10.47 -4.10
C LYS A 204 -15.19 10.41 -5.56
N VAL A 205 -14.70 11.53 -6.11
CA VAL A 205 -14.17 11.59 -7.48
C VAL A 205 -12.96 10.68 -7.61
N ARG A 206 -12.03 10.75 -6.65
CA ARG A 206 -10.83 9.92 -6.62
C ARG A 206 -11.16 8.44 -6.55
N GLN A 207 -12.10 8.07 -5.68
CA GLN A 207 -12.57 6.69 -5.56
C GLN A 207 -13.24 6.20 -6.84
N ASN A 208 -14.12 7.02 -7.44
CA ASN A 208 -14.77 6.69 -8.71
C ASN A 208 -13.74 6.48 -9.85
N HIS A 209 -12.71 7.34 -9.95
CA HIS A 209 -11.67 7.19 -10.97
C HIS A 209 -10.87 5.90 -10.76
N GLN A 210 -10.56 5.54 -9.52
CA GLN A 210 -9.89 4.29 -9.18
C GLN A 210 -10.75 3.08 -9.54
N ASP A 211 -12.02 3.07 -9.15
CA ASP A 211 -12.96 1.99 -9.45
C ASP A 211 -13.12 1.78 -10.96
N ARG A 212 -13.19 2.87 -11.72
CA ARG A 212 -13.24 2.82 -13.18
C ARG A 212 -11.97 2.22 -13.76
N PHE A 213 -10.80 2.65 -13.30
CA PHE A 213 -9.51 2.09 -13.77
C PHE A 213 -9.41 0.58 -13.53
N LEU A 214 -9.94 0.09 -12.40
CA LEU A 214 -9.91 -1.33 -12.05
C LEU A 214 -10.93 -2.17 -12.82
N ARG A 215 -12.02 -1.58 -13.31
CA ARG A 215 -13.15 -2.31 -13.89
C ARG A 215 -13.37 -2.08 -15.38
N GLU A 216 -12.90 -0.96 -15.91
CA GLU A 216 -13.06 -0.59 -17.32
C GLU A 216 -11.74 -0.81 -18.08
N GLU A 217 -11.82 -1.23 -19.32
CA GLU A 217 -10.66 -1.40 -20.19
C GLU A 217 -10.23 -0.07 -20.83
N GLY A 218 -8.96 0.02 -21.21
CA GLY A 218 -8.43 1.13 -22.00
C GLY A 218 -8.34 2.49 -21.29
N ILE A 219 -8.40 2.51 -19.96
CA ILE A 219 -8.24 3.75 -19.18
C ILE A 219 -6.76 4.07 -18.98
N VAL A 220 -6.39 5.32 -19.27
CA VAL A 220 -5.10 5.90 -18.94
C VAL A 220 -5.23 6.75 -17.69
N MET A 221 -4.72 6.28 -16.56
CA MET A 221 -4.69 7.05 -15.32
C MET A 221 -3.52 8.03 -15.33
N VAL A 222 -3.80 9.33 -15.24
CA VAL A 222 -2.76 10.35 -15.08
C VAL A 222 -2.67 10.73 -13.60
N ALA A 223 -1.54 10.44 -12.97
CA ALA A 223 -1.46 10.49 -11.51
C ALA A 223 -0.18 11.15 -10.98
N THR A 224 -0.21 11.58 -9.74
CA THR A 224 1.00 11.77 -8.94
C THR A 224 1.48 10.43 -8.38
N ILE A 225 2.70 10.38 -7.80
CA ILE A 225 3.35 9.15 -7.27
C ILE A 225 2.45 8.29 -6.34
N ALA A 226 1.40 8.87 -5.76
CA ALA A 226 0.51 8.17 -4.83
C ALA A 226 -0.41 7.11 -5.48
N PHE A 227 -0.54 7.07 -6.81
CA PHE A 227 -1.30 6.03 -7.50
C PHE A 227 -0.41 4.82 -7.77
N GLY A 228 -0.88 3.62 -7.48
CA GLY A 228 -0.14 2.38 -7.70
C GLY A 228 0.56 1.82 -6.46
N MET A 229 0.63 2.55 -5.35
CA MET A 229 1.00 1.96 -4.06
C MET A 229 -0.22 1.24 -3.49
N GLY A 230 -0.33 -0.04 -3.86
CA GLY A 230 -1.39 -0.92 -3.37
C GLY A 230 -2.67 -0.95 -4.20
N ILE A 231 -2.55 -0.82 -5.51
CA ILE A 231 -3.63 -1.09 -6.48
C ILE A 231 -3.24 -2.31 -7.31
#